data_7bc9d702ff9278bd83dc7daa40459aa8
#
_entry.id   7bc9d702ff9278bd83dc7daa40459aa8
#
_cell.length_a   1.000
_cell.length_b   1.000
_cell.length_c   1.000
_cell.angle_alpha   90.00
_cell.angle_beta   90.00
_cell.angle_gamma   90.00
#
_symmetry.space_group_name_H-M   'P 1'
#
loop_
_entity.id
_entity.type
_entity.pdbx_description
1 polymer ?
#
loop_
_entity_poly.entity_id
_entity_poly.type
_entity_poly.pdbx_seq_one_letter_code
_entity_poly.pdbx_strand_id
1 'polypeptide(L)'
;MRKIFLSPALIFVLLLCFYACQNQEQAQTQKPVETQAVKTCDRECLKGFVDRYMDAMLAKDPSDTLFSKECIFTENGVRLPLGEEGLWSSMVGKGTYKFYVPDIETMQIGFFGTAREEAQNEGEAPSPVAIALRLKITDGLISEAEQLVIRPESNLLNPGAERGPSAAELIEKMGEELGNPHPIYLEVIPENERPSREEMIKTANYYFSGMQKNDGKGVDGTGTYPFTDDCDRYENGGRATNVPLPEGRQMPDPKKETVYSSHWGCKQQFESGLIHFVTRIRDRRFVAVDREHGIVFSFCFFDHAAGDSRKFTTPDGRQAIEGPSEPWTWQVAELFKIEKGKIRRIEAILQRSPYGMNSGWSSYEDGMSDKIQIIK
;
A
#
# COMPACT_ATOMS: atom_id res chain seq x y z
N MET A 1 -20.41 39.38 -72.12
CA MET A 1 -21.57 39.41 -73.07
C MET A 1 -22.60 38.43 -72.60
N ARG A 2 -23.71 38.94 -72.28
CA ARG A 2 -25.09 38.47 -72.53
C ARG A 2 -25.41 37.06 -72.08
N LYS A 3 -26.22 36.98 -71.02
CA LYS A 3 -27.71 37.03 -71.05
C LYS A 3 -28.26 35.67 -71.48
N ILE A 4 -29.28 35.03 -70.96
CA ILE A 4 -30.53 35.44 -70.32
C ILE A 4 -31.35 34.14 -70.12
N PHE A 5 -32.07 34.01 -68.95
CA PHE A 5 -33.45 33.61 -68.81
C PHE A 5 -33.92 32.21 -69.33
N LEU A 6 -34.83 31.48 -68.76
CA LEU A 6 -36.03 31.70 -67.92
C LEU A 6 -36.53 30.31 -67.44
N SER A 7 -37.11 30.31 -66.26
CA SER A 7 -38.16 29.42 -65.80
C SER A 7 -39.40 29.54 -66.72
N PRO A 8 -40.33 28.62 -66.78
CA PRO A 8 -41.28 28.53 -65.69
C PRO A 8 -41.90 27.12 -65.42
N ALA A 9 -42.44 27.02 -64.22
CA ALA A 9 -43.43 26.17 -63.71
C ALA A 9 -44.62 25.82 -64.71
N LEU A 10 -45.24 24.70 -64.53
CA LEU A 10 -46.64 24.39 -64.50
C LEU A 10 -46.80 22.87 -64.37
N ILE A 11 -47.33 22.36 -63.28
CA ILE A 11 -48.79 22.15 -62.97
C ILE A 11 -49.40 20.91 -63.63
N PHE A 12 -50.00 20.14 -62.75
CA PHE A 12 -51.16 19.31 -62.82
C PHE A 12 -50.94 17.80 -62.91
N VAL A 13 -51.42 17.17 -61.99
CA VAL A 13 -52.67 16.71 -61.41
C VAL A 13 -52.82 15.20 -61.45
N LEU A 14 -53.05 14.69 -60.26
CA LEU A 14 -53.90 13.58 -59.87
C LEU A 14 -53.97 12.34 -60.79
N LEU A 15 -53.52 11.25 -60.25
CA LEU A 15 -54.24 9.98 -60.31
C LEU A 15 -54.07 9.19 -59.04
N LEU A 16 -55.10 9.15 -58.23
CA LEU A 16 -55.34 8.23 -57.14
C LEU A 16 -55.39 6.81 -57.67
N CYS A 17 -54.47 5.97 -57.33
CA CYS A 17 -54.68 4.52 -57.37
C CYS A 17 -54.39 3.95 -55.99
N PHE A 18 -55.47 3.57 -55.35
CA PHE A 18 -55.52 2.74 -54.18
C PHE A 18 -54.79 1.42 -54.45
N TYR A 19 -53.69 1.21 -53.75
CA TYR A 19 -53.21 -0.13 -53.45
C TYR A 19 -53.04 -0.22 -51.96
N ALA A 20 -54.01 -0.85 -51.31
CA ALA A 20 -53.83 -1.36 -49.95
C ALA A 20 -52.86 -2.53 -49.96
N CYS A 21 -51.63 -2.29 -49.59
CA CYS A 21 -50.76 -3.35 -49.17
C CYS A 21 -50.81 -3.41 -47.67
N GLN A 22 -51.35 -4.48 -47.15
CA GLN A 22 -51.29 -4.91 -45.76
C GLN A 22 -49.83 -5.09 -45.37
N ASN A 23 -49.26 -4.14 -44.63
CA ASN A 23 -48.07 -4.40 -43.89
C ASN A 23 -48.47 -5.11 -42.60
N GLN A 24 -48.29 -6.42 -42.54
CA GLN A 24 -48.16 -7.17 -41.30
C GLN A 24 -46.94 -6.62 -40.58
N GLU A 25 -47.13 -5.81 -39.54
CA GLU A 25 -46.15 -5.57 -38.52
C GLU A 25 -45.88 -6.90 -37.82
N GLN A 26 -44.78 -7.56 -38.24
CA GLN A 26 -44.15 -8.58 -37.41
C GLN A 26 -43.63 -7.86 -36.17
N ALA A 27 -44.34 -7.96 -35.08
CA ALA A 27 -43.86 -7.66 -33.76
C ALA A 27 -42.67 -8.62 -33.51
N GLN A 28 -41.48 -8.14 -33.78
CA GLN A 28 -40.26 -8.75 -33.25
C GLN A 28 -40.29 -8.61 -31.74
N THR A 29 -40.67 -9.69 -31.06
CA THR A 29 -40.48 -9.87 -29.65
C THR A 29 -38.96 -9.79 -29.41
N GLN A 30 -38.49 -8.59 -29.08
CA GLN A 30 -37.15 -8.43 -28.51
C GLN A 30 -37.11 -9.26 -27.24
N LYS A 31 -36.36 -10.38 -27.27
CA LYS A 31 -35.98 -11.07 -26.04
C LYS A 31 -35.38 -10.02 -25.11
N PRO A 32 -35.76 -10.02 -23.82
CA PRO A 32 -35.10 -9.17 -22.86
C PRO A 32 -33.56 -9.46 -22.98
N VAL A 33 -32.79 -8.43 -23.25
CA VAL A 33 -31.36 -8.48 -23.08
C VAL A 33 -31.19 -8.81 -21.61
N GLU A 34 -30.83 -10.04 -21.30
CA GLU A 34 -30.32 -10.40 -19.97
C GLU A 34 -29.15 -9.46 -19.70
N THR A 35 -29.42 -8.43 -18.93
CA THR A 35 -28.39 -7.63 -18.31
C THR A 35 -27.61 -8.62 -17.44
N GLN A 36 -26.50 -9.13 -17.96
CA GLN A 36 -25.55 -9.87 -17.13
C GLN A 36 -25.25 -8.94 -15.97
N ALA A 37 -25.72 -9.32 -14.78
CA ALA A 37 -25.39 -8.64 -13.56
C ALA A 37 -23.86 -8.55 -13.55
N VAL A 38 -23.33 -7.34 -13.55
CA VAL A 38 -21.89 -7.09 -13.36
C VAL A 38 -21.56 -7.83 -12.08
N LYS A 39 -20.82 -8.90 -12.21
CA LYS A 39 -20.41 -9.74 -11.07
C LYS A 39 -19.51 -8.83 -10.24
N THR A 40 -20.07 -8.20 -9.22
CA THR A 40 -19.31 -7.35 -8.30
C THR A 40 -18.24 -8.22 -7.69
N CYS A 41 -16.98 -7.81 -7.84
CA CYS A 41 -15.86 -8.53 -7.26
C CYS A 41 -15.88 -8.29 -5.75
N ASP A 42 -16.22 -9.30 -5.00
CA ASP A 42 -16.24 -9.29 -3.53
C ASP A 42 -14.82 -9.49 -2.95
N ARG A 43 -14.73 -9.61 -1.64
CA ARG A 43 -13.47 -9.79 -0.91
C ARG A 43 -12.69 -11.01 -1.39
N GLU A 44 -13.36 -12.14 -1.58
CA GLU A 44 -12.71 -13.39 -2.02
C GLU A 44 -12.26 -13.30 -3.49
N CYS A 45 -13.03 -12.62 -4.32
CA CYS A 45 -12.64 -12.30 -5.69
C CYS A 45 -11.35 -11.45 -5.70
N LEU A 46 -11.23 -10.41 -4.88
CA LEU A 46 -10.03 -9.57 -4.79
C LEU A 46 -8.82 -10.38 -4.29
N LYS A 47 -8.98 -11.23 -3.27
CA LYS A 47 -7.91 -12.13 -2.81
C LYS A 47 -7.45 -13.07 -3.94
N GLY A 48 -8.39 -13.61 -4.71
CA GLY A 48 -8.10 -14.45 -5.87
C GLY A 48 -7.28 -13.74 -6.95
N PHE A 49 -7.37 -12.40 -7.08
CA PHE A 49 -6.49 -11.64 -7.98
C PHE A 49 -5.03 -11.66 -7.50
N VAL A 50 -4.79 -11.52 -6.20
CA VAL A 50 -3.44 -11.62 -5.65
C VAL A 50 -2.87 -13.03 -5.84
N ASP A 51 -3.64 -14.06 -5.54
CA ASP A 51 -3.17 -15.45 -5.72
C ASP A 51 -2.80 -15.72 -7.18
N ARG A 52 -3.64 -15.31 -8.14
CA ARG A 52 -3.34 -15.43 -9.58
C ARG A 52 -2.15 -14.56 -10.00
N TYR A 53 -1.98 -13.37 -9.45
CA TYR A 53 -0.80 -12.52 -9.70
C TYR A 53 0.48 -13.24 -9.27
N MET A 54 0.50 -13.81 -8.06
CA MET A 54 1.64 -14.56 -7.55
C MET A 54 1.90 -15.85 -8.35
N ASP A 55 0.84 -16.52 -8.85
CA ASP A 55 0.97 -17.68 -9.73
C ASP A 55 1.52 -17.31 -11.10
N ALA A 56 1.03 -16.21 -11.69
CA ALA A 56 1.51 -15.69 -12.97
C ALA A 56 2.98 -15.27 -12.89
N MET A 57 3.37 -14.62 -11.80
CA MET A 57 4.76 -14.22 -11.57
C MET A 57 5.68 -15.44 -11.42
N LEU A 58 5.26 -16.47 -10.68
CA LEU A 58 6.01 -17.72 -10.56
C LEU A 58 6.13 -18.47 -11.91
N ALA A 59 5.07 -18.44 -12.72
CA ALA A 59 5.05 -19.04 -14.05
C ALA A 59 5.75 -18.21 -15.14
N LYS A 60 6.14 -16.96 -14.83
CA LYS A 60 6.66 -15.97 -15.80
C LYS A 60 5.66 -15.68 -16.93
N ASP A 61 4.37 -15.70 -16.64
CA ASP A 61 3.29 -15.54 -17.62
C ASP A 61 2.39 -14.33 -17.32
N PRO A 62 2.68 -13.15 -17.90
CA PRO A 62 1.84 -11.96 -17.76
C PRO A 62 0.63 -12.00 -18.72
N SER A 63 -0.19 -13.04 -18.63
CA SER A 63 -1.32 -13.31 -19.52
C SER A 63 -2.32 -12.14 -19.62
N ASP A 64 -2.79 -11.86 -20.83
CA ASP A 64 -3.84 -10.86 -21.13
C ASP A 64 -5.23 -11.25 -20.58
N THR A 65 -5.39 -12.47 -20.09
CA THR A 65 -6.59 -12.91 -19.34
C THR A 65 -6.57 -12.47 -17.88
N LEU A 66 -5.44 -12.02 -17.37
CA LEU A 66 -5.28 -11.53 -15.99
C LEU A 66 -4.97 -10.02 -15.95
N PHE A 67 -4.19 -9.52 -16.91
CA PHE A 67 -3.71 -8.13 -16.94
C PHE A 67 -4.33 -7.34 -18.08
N SER A 68 -4.62 -6.06 -17.83
CA SER A 68 -4.97 -5.14 -18.92
C SER A 68 -3.74 -4.86 -19.78
N LYS A 69 -3.94 -4.56 -21.09
CA LYS A 69 -2.85 -4.23 -22.01
C LYS A 69 -2.02 -3.03 -21.56
N GLU A 70 -2.66 -2.10 -20.85
CA GLU A 70 -2.04 -0.87 -20.35
C GLU A 70 -1.69 -0.99 -18.86
N CYS A 71 -1.52 -2.22 -18.33
CA CYS A 71 -1.20 -2.42 -16.94
C CYS A 71 0.09 -1.68 -16.55
N ILE A 72 -0.01 -0.85 -15.53
CA ILE A 72 1.15 -0.15 -14.97
C ILE A 72 1.76 -1.02 -13.89
N PHE A 73 3.03 -1.36 -14.04
CA PHE A 73 3.78 -2.13 -13.05
C PHE A 73 4.97 -1.33 -12.52
N THR A 74 5.14 -1.36 -11.19
CA THR A 74 6.34 -0.82 -10.53
C THR A 74 6.88 -1.82 -9.50
N GLU A 75 8.21 -1.91 -9.44
CA GLU A 75 8.92 -2.56 -8.34
C GLU A 75 9.87 -1.55 -7.69
N ASN A 76 9.79 -1.43 -6.37
CA ASN A 76 10.66 -0.54 -5.59
C ASN A 76 10.68 0.92 -6.11
N GLY A 77 9.53 1.43 -6.58
CA GLY A 77 9.38 2.78 -7.11
C GLY A 77 9.88 2.98 -8.54
N VAL A 78 10.31 1.91 -9.22
CA VAL A 78 10.75 1.97 -10.61
C VAL A 78 9.68 1.34 -11.49
N ARG A 79 9.26 2.06 -12.55
CA ARG A 79 8.35 1.51 -13.56
C ARG A 79 9.12 0.54 -14.46
N LEU A 80 8.65 -0.69 -14.50
CA LEU A 80 9.28 -1.79 -15.24
C LEU A 80 8.29 -2.42 -16.24
N PRO A 81 8.79 -3.09 -17.29
CA PRO A 81 7.99 -3.98 -18.12
C PRO A 81 7.42 -5.13 -17.26
N LEU A 82 6.11 -5.33 -17.34
CA LEU A 82 5.45 -6.42 -16.64
C LEU A 82 5.89 -7.77 -17.22
N GLY A 83 6.29 -8.70 -16.35
CA GLY A 83 6.67 -10.06 -16.74
C GLY A 83 8.14 -10.25 -17.11
N GLU A 84 8.94 -9.19 -17.25
CA GLU A 84 10.29 -9.26 -17.78
C GLU A 84 11.40 -9.00 -16.76
N GLU A 85 11.16 -8.15 -15.78
CA GLU A 85 12.19 -7.64 -14.87
C GLU A 85 11.80 -7.74 -13.40
N GLY A 86 12.79 -7.55 -12.50
CA GLY A 86 12.62 -7.58 -11.06
C GLY A 86 12.23 -8.98 -10.58
N LEU A 87 11.38 -9.07 -9.57
CA LEU A 87 10.94 -10.35 -9.01
C LEU A 87 10.18 -11.22 -10.05
N TRP A 88 9.58 -10.62 -11.08
CA TRP A 88 8.96 -11.34 -12.18
C TRP A 88 9.96 -12.26 -12.91
N SER A 89 11.20 -11.82 -13.09
CA SER A 89 12.22 -12.64 -13.76
C SER A 89 12.84 -13.70 -12.86
N SER A 90 12.91 -13.44 -11.55
CA SER A 90 13.74 -14.20 -10.61
C SER A 90 12.97 -15.05 -9.58
N MET A 91 11.65 -14.89 -9.47
CA MET A 91 10.83 -15.68 -8.53
C MET A 91 10.84 -17.16 -8.87
N VAL A 92 11.16 -18.00 -7.89
CA VAL A 92 11.20 -19.47 -8.03
C VAL A 92 10.31 -20.19 -7.01
N GLY A 93 9.65 -19.46 -6.12
CA GLY A 93 8.73 -20.05 -5.14
C GLY A 93 7.94 -19.02 -4.36
N LYS A 94 6.79 -19.44 -3.82
CA LYS A 94 6.01 -18.66 -2.85
C LYS A 94 6.52 -18.94 -1.45
N GLY A 95 6.47 -17.94 -0.58
CA GLY A 95 6.72 -18.12 0.85
C GLY A 95 5.46 -18.52 1.62
N THR A 96 5.57 -18.56 2.93
CA THR A 96 4.51 -19.06 3.81
C THR A 96 3.61 -17.96 4.37
N TYR A 97 4.07 -16.71 4.40
CA TYR A 97 3.27 -15.59 4.92
C TYR A 97 2.37 -14.99 3.85
N LYS A 98 1.09 -14.76 4.22
CA LYS A 98 0.07 -14.14 3.38
C LYS A 98 -0.88 -13.31 4.22
N PHE A 99 -0.99 -12.03 3.90
CA PHE A 99 -1.96 -11.15 4.51
C PHE A 99 -2.63 -10.27 3.46
N TYR A 100 -3.96 -10.36 3.32
CA TYR A 100 -4.75 -9.66 2.32
C TYR A 100 -5.56 -8.54 2.96
N VAL A 101 -5.57 -7.37 2.31
CA VAL A 101 -6.38 -6.20 2.69
C VAL A 101 -7.25 -5.80 1.51
N PRO A 102 -8.39 -6.47 1.30
CA PRO A 102 -9.28 -6.17 0.19
C PRO A 102 -10.11 -4.91 0.45
N ASP A 103 -10.14 -4.02 -0.53
CA ASP A 103 -10.93 -2.79 -0.57
C ASP A 103 -11.97 -2.87 -1.70
N ILE A 104 -13.17 -3.31 -1.37
CA ILE A 104 -14.25 -3.50 -2.36
C ILE A 104 -14.84 -2.17 -2.84
N GLU A 105 -14.63 -1.06 -2.13
CA GLU A 105 -15.14 0.26 -2.52
C GLU A 105 -14.34 0.85 -3.68
N THR A 106 -13.04 0.60 -3.72
CA THR A 106 -12.13 1.13 -4.76
C THR A 106 -11.61 0.08 -5.71
N MET A 107 -12.04 -1.18 -5.55
CA MET A 107 -11.57 -2.32 -6.33
C MET A 107 -10.05 -2.47 -6.30
N GLN A 108 -9.49 -2.26 -5.11
CA GLN A 108 -8.06 -2.40 -4.84
C GLN A 108 -7.83 -3.45 -3.76
N ILE A 109 -6.65 -4.01 -3.73
CA ILE A 109 -6.22 -4.92 -2.67
C ILE A 109 -4.77 -4.67 -2.31
N GLY A 110 -4.52 -4.49 -1.00
CA GLY A 110 -3.19 -4.55 -0.41
C GLY A 110 -2.84 -5.98 -0.01
N PHE A 111 -1.57 -6.31 -0.04
CA PHE A 111 -1.08 -7.63 0.36
C PHE A 111 0.33 -7.54 0.94
N PHE A 112 0.53 -8.23 2.06
CA PHE A 112 1.86 -8.58 2.55
C PHE A 112 2.08 -10.08 2.36
N GLY A 113 3.26 -10.44 1.86
CA GLY A 113 3.62 -11.83 1.64
C GLY A 113 5.12 -12.05 1.57
N THR A 114 5.49 -13.31 1.41
CA THR A 114 6.87 -13.73 1.18
C THR A 114 6.99 -14.59 -0.06
N ALA A 115 8.17 -14.59 -0.66
CA ALA A 115 8.50 -15.42 -1.82
C ALA A 115 9.94 -15.92 -1.74
N ARG A 116 10.34 -16.67 -2.76
CA ARG A 116 11.71 -17.14 -2.96
C ARG A 116 12.18 -16.66 -4.33
N GLU A 117 13.33 -16.03 -4.36
CA GLU A 117 14.04 -15.56 -5.54
C GLU A 117 15.22 -16.50 -5.84
N GLU A 118 15.62 -16.63 -7.09
CA GLU A 118 16.79 -17.43 -7.47
C GLU A 118 18.00 -17.11 -6.58
N ALA A 119 18.75 -18.13 -6.22
CA ALA A 119 19.99 -17.95 -5.46
C ALA A 119 21.03 -17.16 -6.27
N GLN A 120 21.83 -16.35 -5.59
CA GLN A 120 22.89 -15.58 -6.26
C GLN A 120 24.03 -16.47 -6.78
N ASN A 121 24.25 -17.60 -6.13
CA ASN A 121 25.30 -18.54 -6.49
C ASN A 121 24.72 -19.94 -6.74
N GLU A 122 25.32 -20.66 -7.68
CA GLU A 122 24.95 -22.04 -7.98
C GLU A 122 25.16 -22.94 -6.73
N GLY A 123 24.11 -23.71 -6.39
CA GLY A 123 24.12 -24.62 -5.25
C GLY A 123 23.66 -24.00 -3.92
N GLU A 124 23.37 -22.73 -3.88
CA GLU A 124 22.74 -22.08 -2.72
C GLU A 124 21.22 -22.27 -2.74
N ALA A 125 20.59 -22.18 -1.57
CA ALA A 125 19.13 -22.16 -1.46
C ALA A 125 18.55 -20.86 -2.05
N PRO A 126 17.33 -20.90 -2.61
CA PRO A 126 16.64 -19.68 -3.05
C PRO A 126 16.56 -18.63 -1.95
N SER A 127 16.78 -17.37 -2.32
CA SER A 127 16.81 -16.23 -1.40
C SER A 127 15.38 -15.85 -0.96
N PRO A 128 15.10 -15.76 0.35
CA PRO A 128 13.80 -15.33 0.84
C PRO A 128 13.62 -13.82 0.64
N VAL A 129 12.47 -13.39 0.09
CA VAL A 129 12.11 -11.99 -0.11
C VAL A 129 10.76 -11.68 0.50
N ALA A 130 10.62 -10.50 1.10
CA ALA A 130 9.34 -9.98 1.57
C ALA A 130 8.70 -9.09 0.50
N ILE A 131 7.39 -9.13 0.40
CA ILE A 131 6.62 -8.42 -0.63
C ILE A 131 5.51 -7.62 0.05
N ALA A 132 5.42 -6.34 -0.29
CA ALA A 132 4.21 -5.56 -0.15
C ALA A 132 3.67 -5.24 -1.54
N LEU A 133 2.40 -5.56 -1.78
CA LEU A 133 1.77 -5.46 -3.11
C LEU A 133 0.47 -4.68 -3.02
N ARG A 134 0.21 -3.82 -4.00
CA ARG A 134 -1.09 -3.26 -4.32
C ARG A 134 -1.49 -3.69 -5.72
N LEU A 135 -2.71 -4.19 -5.85
CA LEU A 135 -3.35 -4.38 -7.15
C LEU A 135 -4.59 -3.49 -7.25
N LYS A 136 -4.83 -2.94 -8.43
CA LYS A 136 -6.09 -2.31 -8.81
C LYS A 136 -6.73 -3.09 -9.93
N ILE A 137 -8.01 -3.38 -9.76
CA ILE A 137 -8.81 -4.16 -10.70
C ILE A 137 -9.77 -3.23 -11.44
N THR A 138 -9.69 -3.22 -12.75
CA THR A 138 -10.58 -2.45 -13.64
C THR A 138 -11.12 -3.41 -14.70
N ASP A 139 -12.43 -3.43 -14.88
CA ASP A 139 -13.12 -4.29 -15.86
C ASP A 139 -12.74 -5.78 -15.77
N GLY A 140 -12.48 -6.26 -14.53
CA GLY A 140 -12.13 -7.67 -14.28
C GLY A 140 -10.70 -8.04 -14.58
N LEU A 141 -9.81 -7.07 -14.85
CA LEU A 141 -8.37 -7.25 -15.10
C LEU A 141 -7.54 -6.40 -14.14
N ILE A 142 -6.31 -6.82 -13.87
CA ILE A 142 -5.33 -6.03 -13.14
C ILE A 142 -4.88 -4.89 -14.04
N SER A 143 -5.20 -3.65 -13.66
CA SER A 143 -4.79 -2.43 -14.38
C SER A 143 -3.57 -1.75 -13.78
N GLU A 144 -3.31 -1.99 -12.49
CA GLU A 144 -2.15 -1.46 -11.79
C GLU A 144 -1.59 -2.50 -10.83
N ALA A 145 -0.27 -2.64 -10.80
CA ALA A 145 0.46 -3.46 -9.85
C ALA A 145 1.65 -2.66 -9.30
N GLU A 146 1.63 -2.38 -8.01
CA GLU A 146 2.73 -1.72 -7.30
C GLU A 146 3.28 -2.69 -6.26
N GLN A 147 4.56 -3.02 -6.36
CA GLN A 147 5.20 -3.88 -5.37
C GLN A 147 6.46 -3.26 -4.78
N LEU A 148 6.64 -3.50 -3.49
CA LEU A 148 7.86 -3.26 -2.74
C LEU A 148 8.44 -4.62 -2.37
N VAL A 149 9.63 -4.92 -2.86
CA VAL A 149 10.32 -6.20 -2.65
C VAL A 149 11.57 -5.98 -1.81
N ILE A 150 11.59 -6.58 -0.62
CA ILE A 150 12.72 -6.51 0.29
C ILE A 150 13.58 -7.76 0.12
N ARG A 151 14.72 -7.56 -0.48
CA ARG A 151 15.74 -8.60 -0.66
C ARG A 151 16.65 -8.64 0.55
N PRO A 152 17.25 -9.79 0.84
CA PRO A 152 18.28 -9.86 1.87
C PRO A 152 19.41 -8.88 1.54
N GLU A 153 19.73 -7.96 2.46
CA GLU A 153 20.84 -7.03 2.25
C GLU A 153 22.16 -7.80 2.11
N SER A 154 22.87 -7.58 1.01
CA SER A 154 24.26 -8.00 0.90
C SER A 154 25.08 -7.06 1.77
N ASN A 155 25.75 -7.57 2.80
CA ASN A 155 26.66 -6.78 3.63
C ASN A 155 27.95 -6.49 2.84
N LEU A 156 27.85 -5.60 1.86
CA LEU A 156 29.00 -5.18 1.03
C LEU A 156 30.07 -4.45 1.84
N LEU A 157 29.72 -3.88 3.00
CA LEU A 157 30.64 -3.12 3.86
C LEU A 157 31.39 -3.99 4.87
N ASN A 158 30.89 -5.20 5.14
CA ASN A 158 31.53 -6.18 6.03
C ASN A 158 31.50 -7.58 5.39
N PRO A 159 32.33 -7.84 4.38
CA PRO A 159 32.44 -9.18 3.80
C PRO A 159 32.91 -10.17 4.90
N GLY A 160 32.10 -11.20 5.16
CA GLY A 160 32.37 -12.20 6.17
C GLY A 160 31.70 -11.97 7.54
N ALA A 161 30.95 -10.91 7.74
CA ALA A 161 30.02 -10.83 8.87
C ALA A 161 28.91 -11.85 8.71
N GLU A 162 28.54 -12.55 9.79
CA GLU A 162 27.35 -13.41 9.79
C GLU A 162 26.12 -12.58 9.43
N ARG A 163 25.35 -13.06 8.45
CA ARG A 163 24.12 -12.43 8.01
C ARG A 163 23.02 -12.71 9.03
N GLY A 164 22.44 -11.67 9.58
CA GLY A 164 21.21 -11.81 10.36
C GLY A 164 20.05 -12.30 9.50
N PRO A 165 18.92 -12.72 10.12
CA PRO A 165 17.74 -13.14 9.39
C PRO A 165 17.24 -12.01 8.48
N SER A 166 16.79 -12.36 7.28
CA SER A 166 16.17 -11.44 6.33
C SER A 166 14.79 -10.98 6.81
N ALA A 167 14.26 -9.90 6.20
CA ALA A 167 12.90 -9.45 6.45
C ALA A 167 11.87 -10.58 6.23
N ALA A 168 12.01 -11.35 5.16
CA ALA A 168 11.11 -12.46 4.88
C ALA A 168 11.14 -13.56 5.94
N GLU A 169 12.32 -13.95 6.40
CA GLU A 169 12.46 -14.96 7.47
C GLU A 169 11.86 -14.48 8.78
N LEU A 170 12.05 -13.21 9.14
CA LEU A 170 11.44 -12.62 10.33
C LEU A 170 9.92 -12.53 10.21
N ILE A 171 9.38 -12.17 9.04
CA ILE A 171 7.94 -12.12 8.77
C ILE A 171 7.32 -13.52 8.85
N GLU A 172 7.95 -14.53 8.24
CA GLU A 172 7.47 -15.92 8.30
C GLU A 172 7.48 -16.44 9.74
N LYS A 173 8.55 -16.18 10.48
CA LYS A 173 8.64 -16.53 11.90
C LYS A 173 7.59 -15.80 12.74
N MET A 174 7.39 -14.50 12.52
CA MET A 174 6.32 -13.74 13.18
C MET A 174 4.94 -14.36 12.88
N GLY A 175 4.69 -14.73 11.63
CA GLY A 175 3.45 -15.40 11.23
C GLY A 175 3.24 -16.77 11.89
N GLU A 176 4.29 -17.56 12.05
CA GLU A 176 4.24 -18.83 12.78
C GLU A 176 3.94 -18.64 14.26
N GLU A 177 4.56 -17.63 14.89
CA GLU A 177 4.43 -17.36 16.34
C GLU A 177 3.13 -16.65 16.70
N LEU A 178 2.68 -15.70 15.90
CA LEU A 178 1.58 -14.79 16.24
C LEU A 178 0.31 -15.01 15.43
N GLY A 179 0.37 -15.79 14.37
CA GLY A 179 -0.72 -15.99 13.40
C GLY A 179 -0.41 -15.36 12.05
N ASN A 180 -1.00 -15.92 11.00
CA ASN A 180 -0.76 -15.52 9.59
C ASN A 180 -2.10 -15.31 8.86
N PRO A 181 -2.66 -14.08 8.88
CA PRO A 181 -2.22 -12.89 9.64
C PRO A 181 -2.49 -12.99 11.16
N HIS A 182 -1.99 -12.03 11.93
CA HIS A 182 -2.28 -11.96 13.36
C HIS A 182 -3.79 -11.92 13.61
N PRO A 183 -4.36 -12.70 14.59
CA PRO A 183 -5.81 -12.84 14.78
C PRO A 183 -6.57 -11.52 14.94
N ILE A 184 -5.95 -10.47 15.48
CA ILE A 184 -6.55 -9.15 15.62
C ILE A 184 -7.04 -8.56 14.28
N TYR A 185 -6.43 -8.91 13.17
CA TYR A 185 -6.82 -8.47 11.84
C TYR A 185 -8.02 -9.21 11.27
N LEU A 186 -8.40 -10.33 11.90
CA LEU A 186 -9.55 -11.14 11.52
C LEU A 186 -10.82 -10.76 12.29
N GLU A 187 -10.72 -9.88 13.29
CA GLU A 187 -11.85 -9.37 14.05
C GLU A 187 -12.77 -8.53 13.16
N VAL A 188 -14.03 -8.96 13.03
CA VAL A 188 -15.04 -8.28 12.21
C VAL A 188 -15.72 -7.19 13.02
N ILE A 189 -15.77 -5.97 12.48
CA ILE A 189 -16.52 -4.85 13.03
C ILE A 189 -17.97 -4.96 12.54
N PRO A 190 -18.98 -4.96 13.46
CA PRO A 190 -20.38 -4.94 13.08
C PRO A 190 -20.69 -3.79 12.12
N GLU A 191 -21.54 -4.01 11.13
CA GLU A 191 -21.77 -3.05 10.04
C GLU A 191 -22.17 -1.65 10.54
N ASN A 192 -23.01 -1.60 11.55
CA ASN A 192 -23.47 -0.35 12.18
C ASN A 192 -22.40 0.36 13.04
N GLU A 193 -21.26 -0.28 13.30
CA GLU A 193 -20.13 0.27 14.06
C GLU A 193 -18.91 0.58 13.19
N ARG A 194 -18.97 0.22 11.89
CA ARG A 194 -17.86 0.43 10.96
C ARG A 194 -17.60 1.93 10.77
N PRO A 195 -16.38 2.40 11.03
CA PRO A 195 -16.04 3.80 10.75
C PRO A 195 -16.10 4.08 9.24
N SER A 196 -16.25 5.34 8.87
CA SER A 196 -16.13 5.74 7.47
C SER A 196 -14.70 5.56 6.97
N ARG A 197 -14.53 5.47 5.64
CA ARG A 197 -13.25 5.41 4.99
C ARG A 197 -12.36 6.60 5.38
N GLU A 198 -12.94 7.80 5.38
CA GLU A 198 -12.27 9.05 5.70
C GLU A 198 -11.77 9.08 7.15
N GLU A 199 -12.57 8.61 8.10
CA GLU A 199 -12.17 8.53 9.51
C GLU A 199 -11.00 7.57 9.71
N MET A 200 -11.01 6.42 9.03
CA MET A 200 -9.92 5.46 9.07
C MET A 200 -8.63 6.03 8.48
N ILE A 201 -8.71 6.64 7.29
CA ILE A 201 -7.56 7.30 6.65
C ILE A 201 -7.03 8.43 7.53
N LYS A 202 -7.90 9.25 8.11
CA LYS A 202 -7.51 10.33 9.04
C LYS A 202 -6.75 9.79 10.25
N THR A 203 -7.23 8.70 10.84
CA THR A 203 -6.58 8.07 12.00
C THR A 203 -5.20 7.51 11.62
N ALA A 204 -5.09 6.79 10.49
CA ALA A 204 -3.81 6.29 9.99
C ALA A 204 -2.85 7.46 9.66
N ASN A 205 -3.34 8.51 8.98
CA ASN A 205 -2.52 9.67 8.64
C ASN A 205 -2.04 10.45 9.87
N TYR A 206 -2.76 10.38 10.97
CA TYR A 206 -2.35 11.00 12.23
C TYR A 206 -1.03 10.40 12.74
N TYR A 207 -0.80 9.10 12.51
CA TYR A 207 0.49 8.45 12.79
C TYR A 207 1.62 9.10 11.99
N PHE A 208 1.47 9.29 10.70
CA PHE A 208 2.48 9.94 9.85
C PHE A 208 2.74 11.39 10.26
N SER A 209 1.68 12.14 10.51
CA SER A 209 1.82 13.54 10.92
C SER A 209 2.44 13.69 12.32
N GLY A 210 2.14 12.75 13.22
CA GLY A 210 2.70 12.72 14.57
C GLY A 210 4.14 12.22 14.62
N MET A 211 4.58 11.40 13.65
CA MET A 211 5.96 10.92 13.55
C MET A 211 6.87 11.95 12.87
N GLN A 212 6.38 12.65 11.83
CA GLN A 212 7.17 13.62 11.09
C GLN A 212 7.66 14.76 12.00
N LYS A 213 8.98 14.89 12.17
CA LYS A 213 9.59 15.82 13.11
C LYS A 213 8.95 15.77 14.49
N ASN A 214 8.73 14.55 14.96
CA ASN A 214 8.04 14.32 16.23
C ASN A 214 8.65 15.18 17.34
N ASP A 215 7.80 15.94 18.02
CA ASP A 215 8.17 16.80 19.14
C ASP A 215 7.42 16.43 20.45
N GLY A 216 6.69 15.33 20.46
CA GLY A 216 5.92 14.86 21.60
C GLY A 216 4.65 15.64 21.91
N LYS A 217 4.30 16.65 21.09
CA LYS A 217 3.14 17.51 21.36
C LYS A 217 1.83 17.05 20.70
N GLY A 218 1.87 15.97 19.91
CA GLY A 218 0.74 15.58 19.08
C GLY A 218 0.57 16.50 17.86
N VAL A 219 -0.23 16.09 16.89
CA VAL A 219 -0.47 16.87 15.66
C VAL A 219 -1.26 18.16 15.96
N ASP A 220 -2.12 18.11 16.96
CA ASP A 220 -2.98 19.22 17.38
C ASP A 220 -2.44 20.00 18.62
N GLY A 221 -1.23 19.68 19.06
CA GLY A 221 -0.61 20.32 20.22
C GLY A 221 -1.09 19.82 21.57
N THR A 222 -1.99 18.83 21.63
CA THR A 222 -2.53 18.29 22.91
C THR A 222 -1.59 17.30 23.59
N GLY A 223 -0.54 16.83 22.91
CA GLY A 223 0.36 15.77 23.37
C GLY A 223 -0.26 14.37 23.27
N THR A 224 -1.43 14.25 22.65
CA THR A 224 -2.11 12.95 22.48
C THR A 224 -1.88 12.36 21.12
N TYR A 225 -1.85 11.04 21.07
CA TYR A 225 -1.73 10.26 19.86
C TYR A 225 -2.81 9.16 19.83
N PRO A 226 -3.36 8.82 18.66
CA PRO A 226 -4.49 7.90 18.55
C PRO A 226 -4.05 6.44 18.65
N PHE A 227 -3.35 6.07 19.72
CA PHE A 227 -2.98 4.69 20.00
C PHE A 227 -3.84 4.10 21.11
N THR A 228 -4.11 2.80 21.04
CA THR A 228 -4.55 2.02 22.20
C THR A 228 -3.36 1.81 23.15
N ASP A 229 -3.63 1.48 24.39
CA ASP A 229 -2.57 1.28 25.40
C ASP A 229 -1.74 0.01 25.11
N ASP A 230 -2.31 -0.96 24.38
CA ASP A 230 -1.70 -2.21 23.95
C ASP A 230 -1.17 -2.16 22.51
N CYS A 231 -1.01 -0.98 21.94
CA CYS A 231 -0.51 -0.84 20.56
C CYS A 231 0.88 -1.46 20.39
N ASP A 232 0.98 -2.37 19.43
CA ASP A 232 2.24 -3.00 19.00
C ASP A 232 2.60 -2.59 17.57
N ARG A 233 3.91 -2.41 17.31
CA ARG A 233 4.46 -2.16 15.97
C ARG A 233 5.53 -3.17 15.60
N TYR A 234 5.43 -3.67 14.36
CA TYR A 234 6.40 -4.57 13.75
C TYR A 234 6.90 -3.98 12.43
N GLU A 235 8.21 -4.05 12.21
CA GLU A 235 8.88 -3.57 11.01
C GLU A 235 9.71 -4.72 10.43
N ASN A 236 9.44 -5.09 9.17
CA ASN A 236 10.09 -6.24 8.51
C ASN A 236 10.06 -7.53 9.38
N GLY A 237 8.92 -7.78 10.07
CA GLY A 237 8.75 -8.92 10.98
C GLY A 237 9.45 -8.78 12.33
N GLY A 238 10.28 -7.78 12.52
CA GLY A 238 10.90 -7.47 13.80
C GLY A 238 10.01 -6.60 14.69
N ARG A 239 9.98 -6.87 16.00
CA ARG A 239 9.23 -6.08 16.96
C ARG A 239 9.88 -4.73 17.20
N ALA A 240 9.18 -3.62 16.93
CA ALA A 240 9.69 -2.25 17.03
C ALA A 240 9.18 -1.49 18.27
N THR A 241 8.18 -2.05 18.99
CA THR A 241 7.66 -1.53 20.26
C THR A 241 7.52 -2.65 21.27
N ASN A 242 7.43 -2.31 22.57
CA ASN A 242 7.22 -3.27 23.65
C ASN A 242 8.18 -4.47 23.61
N VAL A 243 9.41 -4.26 23.11
CA VAL A 243 10.45 -5.30 23.10
C VAL A 243 10.76 -5.70 24.53
N PRO A 244 10.73 -6.99 24.90
CA PRO A 244 11.04 -7.42 26.25
C PRO A 244 12.42 -6.93 26.71
N LEU A 245 12.49 -6.47 27.95
CA LEU A 245 13.75 -6.11 28.57
C LEU A 245 14.56 -7.37 28.96
N PRO A 246 15.90 -7.33 28.85
CA PRO A 246 16.73 -8.34 29.47
C PRO A 246 16.46 -8.43 30.97
N GLU A 247 16.63 -9.63 31.54
CA GLU A 247 16.43 -9.87 32.97
C GLU A 247 17.27 -8.89 33.83
N GLY A 248 16.64 -8.33 34.85
CA GLY A 248 17.26 -7.37 35.76
C GLY A 248 17.41 -5.93 35.24
N ARG A 249 16.98 -5.64 34.01
CA ARG A 249 16.95 -4.27 33.47
C ARG A 249 15.66 -3.57 33.84
N GLN A 250 15.75 -2.27 34.11
CA GLN A 250 14.59 -1.39 34.35
C GLN A 250 14.15 -0.74 33.03
N MET A 251 12.85 -0.51 32.89
CA MET A 251 12.29 0.21 31.75
C MET A 251 12.89 1.62 31.71
N PRO A 252 13.52 2.03 30.57
CA PRO A 252 14.00 3.39 30.41
C PRO A 252 12.81 4.37 30.51
N ASP A 253 13.03 5.48 31.21
CA ASP A 253 11.98 6.51 31.39
C ASP A 253 11.94 7.41 30.14
N PRO A 254 10.84 7.42 29.34
CA PRO A 254 10.76 8.23 28.11
C PRO A 254 10.99 9.74 28.33
N LYS A 255 10.86 10.22 29.57
CA LYS A 255 11.07 11.63 29.95
C LYS A 255 12.47 11.95 30.45
N LYS A 256 13.34 10.95 30.59
CA LYS A 256 14.72 11.13 31.03
C LYS A 256 15.75 10.77 29.96
N GLU A 257 15.38 9.84 29.08
CA GLU A 257 16.26 9.38 28.03
C GLU A 257 16.44 10.42 26.93
N THR A 258 17.60 10.39 26.28
CA THR A 258 17.91 11.20 25.09
C THR A 258 18.06 10.35 23.84
N VAL A 259 17.83 9.04 23.96
CA VAL A 259 17.90 8.03 22.92
C VAL A 259 16.58 7.28 22.87
N TYR A 260 16.06 7.10 21.66
CA TYR A 260 14.85 6.35 21.38
C TYR A 260 14.97 4.88 21.82
N SER A 261 13.87 4.31 22.33
CA SER A 261 13.85 2.92 22.80
C SER A 261 12.72 2.09 22.16
N SER A 262 13.08 0.90 21.66
CA SER A 262 12.12 -0.11 21.22
C SER A 262 11.39 -0.83 22.38
N HIS A 263 11.85 -0.66 23.62
CA HIS A 263 11.18 -1.20 24.80
C HIS A 263 9.88 -0.45 25.13
N TRP A 264 9.74 0.78 24.67
CA TRP A 264 8.52 1.57 24.85
C TRP A 264 7.40 1.12 23.92
N GLY A 265 6.13 1.28 24.37
CA GLY A 265 4.95 1.13 23.53
C GLY A 265 4.79 2.29 22.53
N CYS A 266 3.90 2.14 21.55
CA CYS A 266 3.66 3.16 20.52
C CYS A 266 3.46 4.56 21.10
N LYS A 267 2.61 4.67 22.12
CA LYS A 267 2.29 5.94 22.78
C LYS A 267 3.51 6.59 23.41
N GLN A 268 4.26 5.82 24.20
CA GLN A 268 5.47 6.32 24.88
C GLN A 268 6.55 6.76 23.91
N GLN A 269 6.74 6.04 22.79
CA GLN A 269 7.69 6.41 21.74
C GLN A 269 7.35 7.78 21.16
N PHE A 270 6.08 8.05 20.86
CA PHE A 270 5.65 9.32 20.29
C PHE A 270 5.66 10.46 21.31
N GLU A 271 5.19 10.21 22.55
CA GLU A 271 5.20 11.20 23.62
C GLU A 271 6.61 11.57 24.10
N SER A 272 7.61 10.74 23.85
CA SER A 272 9.02 11.02 24.20
C SER A 272 9.60 12.21 23.44
N GLY A 273 9.07 12.53 22.23
CA GLY A 273 9.62 13.53 21.34
C GLY A 273 10.96 13.15 20.70
N LEU A 274 11.37 11.87 20.76
CA LEU A 274 12.68 11.40 20.29
C LEU A 274 12.70 10.86 18.85
N ILE A 275 11.55 10.76 18.17
CA ILE A 275 11.48 10.33 16.76
C ILE A 275 11.62 11.55 15.80
N HIS A 276 12.22 12.62 16.25
CA HIS A 276 12.35 13.87 15.50
C HIS A 276 13.15 13.73 14.20
N PHE A 277 14.03 12.73 14.14
CA PHE A 277 14.93 12.47 13.00
C PHE A 277 14.20 12.03 11.71
N VAL A 278 12.91 11.66 11.77
CA VAL A 278 12.07 11.48 10.59
C VAL A 278 11.66 12.86 10.11
N THR A 279 12.40 13.41 9.15
CA THR A 279 12.29 14.83 8.79
C THR A 279 11.11 15.17 7.91
N ARG A 280 10.63 14.20 7.11
CA ARG A 280 9.44 14.33 6.26
C ARG A 280 8.87 12.96 5.96
N ILE A 281 7.54 12.83 6.05
CA ILE A 281 6.79 11.69 5.55
C ILE A 281 5.93 12.18 4.38
N ARG A 282 6.23 11.72 3.18
CA ARG A 282 5.69 12.23 1.93
C ARG A 282 5.09 11.14 1.06
N ASP A 283 4.42 11.54 -0.04
CA ASP A 283 3.73 10.63 -0.98
C ASP A 283 2.82 9.65 -0.23
N ARG A 284 2.00 10.19 0.69
CA ARG A 284 1.15 9.39 1.59
C ARG A 284 -0.07 8.88 0.83
N ARG A 285 -0.02 7.64 0.37
CA ARG A 285 -1.05 6.99 -0.44
C ARG A 285 -1.73 5.88 0.35
N PHE A 286 -2.98 6.09 0.75
CA PHE A 286 -3.82 5.09 1.43
C PHE A 286 -4.55 4.28 0.38
N VAL A 287 -3.97 3.15 -0.01
CA VAL A 287 -4.30 2.41 -1.23
C VAL A 287 -5.38 1.36 -1.03
N ALA A 288 -5.58 0.85 0.18
CA ALA A 288 -6.68 -0.04 0.48
C ALA A 288 -7.22 0.21 1.89
N VAL A 289 -8.55 0.20 2.05
CA VAL A 289 -9.26 0.37 3.31
C VAL A 289 -10.30 -0.72 3.47
N ASP A 290 -10.03 -1.64 4.38
CA ASP A 290 -10.94 -2.70 4.78
C ASP A 290 -11.76 -2.27 6.01
N ARG A 291 -12.93 -1.70 5.76
CA ARG A 291 -13.80 -1.21 6.84
C ARG A 291 -14.39 -2.33 7.70
N GLU A 292 -14.53 -3.53 7.12
CA GLU A 292 -15.07 -4.69 7.85
C GLU A 292 -14.12 -5.15 8.96
N HIS A 293 -12.81 -5.09 8.70
CA HIS A 293 -11.80 -5.50 9.68
C HIS A 293 -11.04 -4.31 10.29
N GLY A 294 -11.42 -3.07 9.96
CA GLY A 294 -10.75 -1.90 10.50
C GLY A 294 -9.28 -1.78 10.10
N ILE A 295 -8.95 -2.06 8.83
CA ILE A 295 -7.57 -2.09 8.34
C ILE A 295 -7.35 -1.01 7.28
N VAL A 296 -6.25 -0.29 7.39
CA VAL A 296 -5.78 0.67 6.39
C VAL A 296 -4.40 0.24 5.91
N PHE A 297 -4.22 0.18 4.59
CA PHE A 297 -2.96 -0.14 3.94
C PHE A 297 -2.47 1.06 3.13
N SER A 298 -1.21 1.43 3.31
CA SER A 298 -0.62 2.63 2.70
C SER A 298 0.77 2.38 2.15
N PHE A 299 1.16 3.21 1.15
CA PHE A 299 2.53 3.41 0.73
C PHE A 299 2.95 4.85 1.00
N CYS A 300 4.20 5.05 1.39
CA CYS A 300 4.78 6.37 1.62
C CYS A 300 6.31 6.33 1.68
N PHE A 301 6.91 7.49 1.87
CA PHE A 301 8.35 7.63 2.06
C PHE A 301 8.66 8.39 3.34
N PHE A 302 9.60 7.87 4.14
CA PHE A 302 10.13 8.53 5.32
C PHE A 302 11.53 9.05 5.03
N ASP A 303 11.67 10.36 4.93
CA ASP A 303 12.96 11.02 4.66
C ASP A 303 13.71 11.29 5.97
N HIS A 304 15.02 11.02 5.95
CA HIS A 304 15.96 11.30 7.01
C HIS A 304 17.04 12.22 6.45
N ALA A 305 16.93 13.53 6.70
CA ALA A 305 17.79 14.52 6.08
C ALA A 305 19.23 14.55 6.63
N ALA A 306 19.49 13.88 7.76
CA ALA A 306 20.80 13.88 8.44
C ALA A 306 21.26 15.29 8.90
N GLY A 307 22.55 15.48 9.13
CA GLY A 307 23.12 16.77 9.48
C GLY A 307 22.51 17.39 10.75
N ASP A 308 22.16 18.67 10.67
CA ASP A 308 21.60 19.41 11.81
C ASP A 308 20.19 18.97 12.21
N SER A 309 19.46 18.27 11.33
CA SER A 309 18.13 17.70 11.67
C SER A 309 18.20 16.62 12.75
N ARG A 310 19.39 16.09 13.03
CA ARG A 310 19.64 15.13 14.11
C ARG A 310 19.69 15.79 15.50
N LYS A 311 19.96 17.09 15.57
CA LYS A 311 20.10 17.84 16.81
C LYS A 311 18.81 18.56 17.10
N PHE A 312 18.17 18.21 18.19
CA PHE A 312 16.89 18.83 18.54
C PHE A 312 16.70 18.90 20.06
N THR A 313 15.73 19.71 20.45
CA THR A 313 15.32 19.85 21.85
C THR A 313 13.94 19.25 22.01
N THR A 314 13.79 18.27 22.90
CA THR A 314 12.49 17.71 23.25
C THR A 314 11.58 18.75 23.93
N PRO A 315 10.24 18.52 24.00
CA PRO A 315 9.30 19.47 24.63
C PRO A 315 9.65 19.83 26.08
N ASP A 316 10.24 18.88 26.82
CA ASP A 316 10.66 19.02 28.21
C ASP A 316 12.11 19.57 28.37
N GLY A 317 12.76 19.99 27.29
CA GLY A 317 14.02 20.70 27.28
C GLY A 317 15.28 19.83 27.19
N ARG A 318 15.16 18.51 27.01
CA ARG A 318 16.32 17.61 26.80
C ARG A 318 16.98 17.90 25.44
N GLN A 319 18.31 17.93 25.42
CA GLN A 319 19.07 17.99 24.16
C GLN A 319 19.30 16.56 23.68
N ALA A 320 18.89 16.26 22.46
CA ALA A 320 19.04 14.95 21.84
C ALA A 320 19.78 15.02 20.51
N ILE A 321 20.50 13.94 20.18
CA ILE A 321 21.13 13.73 18.87
C ILE A 321 20.72 12.33 18.43
N GLU A 322 19.80 12.24 17.48
CA GLU A 322 19.24 10.99 17.00
C GLU A 322 19.14 10.95 15.48
N GLY A 323 19.09 9.74 14.93
CA GLY A 323 18.95 9.49 13.50
C GLY A 323 20.26 9.33 12.75
N PRO A 324 20.21 9.07 11.44
CA PRO A 324 21.35 8.69 10.63
C PRO A 324 22.34 9.86 10.41
N SER A 325 23.61 9.53 10.22
CA SER A 325 24.66 10.51 9.90
C SER A 325 24.66 10.95 8.43
N GLU A 326 24.06 10.18 7.54
CA GLU A 326 23.92 10.46 6.12
C GLU A 326 22.44 10.45 5.69
N PRO A 327 22.05 11.25 4.68
CA PRO A 327 20.66 11.30 4.27
C PRO A 327 20.25 10.05 3.49
N TRP A 328 19.05 9.56 3.77
CA TRP A 328 18.40 8.47 3.05
C TRP A 328 16.88 8.47 3.27
N THR A 329 16.18 7.64 2.55
CA THR A 329 14.72 7.51 2.60
C THR A 329 14.34 6.07 2.89
N TRP A 330 13.39 5.83 3.82
CA TRP A 330 12.64 4.59 3.83
C TRP A 330 11.53 4.65 2.78
N GLN A 331 11.49 3.66 1.89
CA GLN A 331 10.30 3.33 1.12
C GLN A 331 9.48 2.35 1.97
N VAL A 332 8.23 2.70 2.24
CA VAL A 332 7.42 2.04 3.26
C VAL A 332 6.08 1.60 2.68
N ALA A 333 5.71 0.36 2.93
CA ALA A 333 4.34 -0.11 2.91
C ALA A 333 3.92 -0.36 4.36
N GLU A 334 2.85 0.29 4.82
CA GLU A 334 2.46 0.27 6.23
C GLU A 334 0.98 0.00 6.40
N LEU A 335 0.67 -0.84 7.34
CA LEU A 335 -0.63 -1.40 7.63
C LEU A 335 -1.04 -1.06 9.06
N PHE A 336 -2.26 -0.55 9.22
CA PHE A 336 -2.81 -0.13 10.50
C PHE A 336 -4.07 -0.91 10.82
N LYS A 337 -4.13 -1.56 11.99
CA LYS A 337 -5.38 -1.98 12.61
C LYS A 337 -5.95 -0.82 13.42
N ILE A 338 -7.15 -0.40 13.06
CA ILE A 338 -7.86 0.71 13.70
C ILE A 338 -9.09 0.17 14.43
N GLU A 339 -9.21 0.53 15.69
CA GLU A 339 -10.34 0.18 16.54
C GLU A 339 -10.82 1.43 17.28
N LYS A 340 -12.11 1.78 17.14
CA LYS A 340 -12.74 2.94 17.80
C LYS A 340 -11.95 4.25 17.67
N GLY A 341 -11.43 4.51 16.44
CA GLY A 341 -10.65 5.71 16.14
C GLY A 341 -9.22 5.71 16.70
N LYS A 342 -8.70 4.57 17.14
CA LYS A 342 -7.33 4.41 17.64
C LYS A 342 -6.60 3.30 16.87
N ILE A 343 -5.29 3.45 16.75
CA ILE A 343 -4.39 2.46 16.15
C ILE A 343 -4.02 1.44 17.23
N ARG A 344 -4.32 0.18 16.98
CA ARG A 344 -4.05 -0.93 17.90
C ARG A 344 -2.85 -1.77 17.49
N ARG A 345 -2.59 -1.89 16.20
CA ARG A 345 -1.44 -2.63 15.68
C ARG A 345 -0.96 -2.02 14.38
N ILE A 346 0.36 -2.03 14.19
CA ILE A 346 1.03 -1.54 12.98
C ILE A 346 1.98 -2.64 12.49
N GLU A 347 1.93 -2.92 11.20
CA GLU A 347 2.93 -3.76 10.53
C GLU A 347 3.45 -3.04 9.30
N ALA A 348 4.76 -3.00 9.13
CA ALA A 348 5.42 -2.34 8.01
C ALA A 348 6.40 -3.28 7.31
N ILE A 349 6.42 -3.18 5.99
CA ILE A 349 7.48 -3.68 5.13
C ILE A 349 8.18 -2.46 4.55
N LEU A 350 9.48 -2.34 4.76
CA LEU A 350 10.24 -1.15 4.41
C LEU A 350 11.67 -1.47 4.00
N GLN A 351 12.20 -0.64 3.11
CA GLN A 351 13.60 -0.71 2.69
C GLN A 351 14.24 0.67 2.62
N ARG A 352 15.56 0.70 2.83
CA ARG A 352 16.38 1.88 2.60
C ARG A 352 16.49 2.15 1.10
N SER A 353 16.27 3.40 0.72
CA SER A 353 16.31 3.89 -0.66
C SER A 353 17.10 5.19 -0.75
N PRO A 354 17.54 5.60 -1.94
CA PRO A 354 18.17 6.90 -2.15
C PRO A 354 17.31 8.04 -1.62
N TYR A 355 17.95 9.06 -1.01
CA TYR A 355 17.25 10.20 -0.46
C TYR A 355 16.44 10.95 -1.52
N GLY A 356 15.15 11.15 -1.25
CA GLY A 356 14.25 11.84 -2.16
C GLY A 356 13.71 10.99 -3.31
N MET A 357 13.88 9.66 -3.29
CA MET A 357 13.34 8.74 -4.30
C MET A 357 11.82 8.87 -4.44
N ASN A 358 11.29 8.73 -5.65
CA ASN A 358 9.85 8.77 -5.95
C ASN A 358 9.27 7.37 -6.19
N SER A 359 7.94 7.24 -6.02
CA SER A 359 7.20 5.98 -6.19
C SER A 359 6.95 5.57 -7.63
N GLY A 360 7.04 6.52 -8.57
CA GLY A 360 6.56 6.32 -9.94
C GLY A 360 5.03 6.43 -10.11
N TRP A 361 4.29 6.72 -9.02
CA TRP A 361 2.81 6.84 -9.03
C TRP A 361 2.32 8.28 -8.87
N SER A 362 3.13 9.18 -8.37
CA SER A 362 2.84 10.59 -8.16
C SER A 362 3.69 11.47 -9.08
N SER A 363 3.22 12.68 -9.40
CA SER A 363 4.09 13.71 -9.96
C SER A 363 5.25 14.00 -9.01
N TYR A 364 6.29 14.69 -9.47
CA TYR A 364 7.39 15.08 -8.59
C TYR A 364 6.89 15.95 -7.43
N GLU A 365 6.04 16.94 -7.73
CA GLU A 365 5.51 17.90 -6.76
C GLU A 365 4.64 17.19 -5.71
N ASP A 366 3.75 16.30 -6.14
CA ASP A 366 2.89 15.52 -5.25
C ASP A 366 3.72 14.52 -4.43
N GLY A 367 4.66 13.83 -5.05
CA GLY A 367 5.54 12.87 -4.40
C GLY A 367 6.48 13.48 -3.37
N MET A 368 6.74 14.80 -3.46
CA MET A 368 7.52 15.57 -2.46
C MET A 368 6.64 16.22 -1.40
N SER A 369 5.32 16.13 -1.52
CA SER A 369 4.34 16.67 -0.57
C SER A 369 4.10 15.72 0.60
N ASP A 370 3.87 16.27 1.80
CA ASP A 370 3.42 15.54 3.00
C ASP A 370 1.89 15.46 3.12
N LYS A 371 1.17 15.89 2.09
CA LYS A 371 -0.28 15.77 2.01
C LYS A 371 -0.70 14.36 1.58
N ILE A 372 -1.92 14.00 1.96
CA ILE A 372 -2.54 12.75 1.49
C ILE A 372 -2.74 12.84 -0.04
N GLN A 373 -2.29 11.81 -0.75
CA GLN A 373 -2.54 11.62 -2.16
C GLN A 373 -3.83 10.81 -2.35
N ILE A 374 -4.75 11.35 -3.14
CA ILE A 374 -5.99 10.64 -3.49
C ILE A 374 -5.71 9.77 -4.71
N ILE A 375 -5.71 8.47 -4.51
CA ILE A 375 -5.61 7.49 -5.60
C ILE A 375 -7.03 7.22 -6.11
N LYS A 376 -7.25 7.56 -7.38
CA LYS A 376 -8.54 7.40 -8.06
C LYS A 376 -8.63 6.05 -8.76
#